data_309255a82bac5f239eff36d6164675f1
#
_entry.id   309255a82bac5f239eff36d6164675f1
#
_cell.length_a   1.000
_cell.length_b   1.000
_cell.length_c   1.000
_cell.angle_alpha   90.00
_cell.angle_beta   90.00
_cell.angle_gamma   90.00
#
_symmetry.space_group_name_H-M   'P 1'
#
loop_
_entity.id
_entity.type
_entity.pdbx_description
1 polymer ?
#
loop_
_entity_poly.entity_id
_entity_poly.type
_entity_poly.pdbx_seq_one_letter_code
_entity_poly.pdbx_strand_id
1 'polypeptide(L)'
;MKIHEYQGKEILRKFGVTVPRGIACDTAEDAVKAAEKLGGPVWVVKAQIHAGGRGKGGGVKVAKSLDQVKAYASEILGMQLVTHQTGPNGQQVRHLLIEEGADIKKELYVSMVTDRVSQRVVLMASSEGGMDIEEVAESHPELIHQIAIDPAVGLTDAEADSIAARIGVPEASIADARAQLQGLYEAYWETDASLAEINPLILTGDGRVIALDAKFNFDANALYRHPEIVAFRDLDEEDPAEVEASKFDLAYISLDGNIGCLVNGAGLAMATMDTIKLFGGEPANFLDVGGGATAEKVTEAFKIMLKNPGLKAILVNIFGGIMKCDVIAEGVIVASKAVSLNVPLVVRMKGTNEDLGKKMLAESGLPIIAADTMEDAARSVVAAAAGK
;
A
#
# COMPACT_ATOMS: atom_id res chain seq x y z
N MET A 1 -5.86 -0.19 1.67
CA MET A 1 -5.54 1.03 2.44
C MET A 1 -4.51 0.67 3.52
N LYS A 2 -3.45 1.47 3.70
CA LYS A 2 -2.46 1.34 4.79
C LYS A 2 -2.78 2.33 5.90
N ILE A 3 -2.25 2.09 7.09
CA ILE A 3 -2.36 3.00 8.25
C ILE A 3 -1.02 3.11 8.98
N HIS A 4 -0.89 4.10 9.86
CA HIS A 4 0.30 4.27 10.71
C HIS A 4 0.39 3.22 11.82
N GLU A 5 1.59 2.98 12.34
CA GLU A 5 1.86 2.06 13.44
C GLU A 5 0.99 2.34 14.68
N TYR A 6 0.86 3.61 15.09
CA TYR A 6 0.08 3.95 16.28
C TYR A 6 -1.41 3.61 16.13
N GLN A 7 -1.95 3.73 14.90
CA GLN A 7 -3.33 3.36 14.57
C GLN A 7 -3.48 1.83 14.56
N GLY A 8 -2.50 1.11 13.97
CA GLY A 8 -2.46 -0.35 14.02
C GLY A 8 -2.42 -0.89 15.45
N LYS A 9 -1.63 -0.25 16.33
CA LYS A 9 -1.60 -0.58 17.76
C LYS A 9 -2.92 -0.27 18.48
N GLU A 10 -3.65 0.76 18.05
CA GLU A 10 -5.00 1.03 18.57
C GLU A 10 -5.95 -0.12 18.23
N ILE A 11 -5.89 -0.62 16.99
CA ILE A 11 -6.67 -1.79 16.56
C ILE A 11 -6.27 -3.01 17.39
N LEU A 12 -4.99 -3.36 17.45
CA LEU A 12 -4.48 -4.48 18.22
C LEU A 12 -4.98 -4.47 19.67
N ARG A 13 -4.96 -3.29 20.31
CA ARG A 13 -5.42 -3.13 21.68
C ARG A 13 -6.92 -3.42 21.85
N LYS A 14 -7.76 -3.07 20.84
CA LYS A 14 -9.20 -3.37 20.85
C LYS A 14 -9.47 -4.87 20.85
N PHE A 15 -8.56 -5.67 20.25
CA PHE A 15 -8.62 -7.12 20.20
C PHE A 15 -7.76 -7.83 21.26
N GLY A 16 -7.39 -7.12 22.32
CA GLY A 16 -6.70 -7.70 23.49
C GLY A 16 -5.20 -7.96 23.30
N VAL A 17 -4.61 -7.56 22.16
CA VAL A 17 -3.16 -7.67 21.97
C VAL A 17 -2.45 -6.61 22.81
N THR A 18 -1.48 -7.06 23.58
CA THR A 18 -0.66 -6.18 24.44
C THR A 18 0.30 -5.37 23.59
N VAL A 19 0.24 -4.05 23.69
CA VAL A 19 1.14 -3.10 23.02
C VAL A 19 1.71 -2.12 24.06
N PRO A 20 2.91 -1.56 23.87
CA PRO A 20 3.44 -0.52 24.75
C PRO A 20 2.50 0.69 24.80
N ARG A 21 2.56 1.44 25.91
CA ARG A 21 1.87 2.73 25.98
C ARG A 21 2.58 3.72 25.07
N GLY A 22 1.82 4.42 24.24
CA GLY A 22 2.34 5.38 23.30
C GLY A 22 1.36 6.52 23.04
N ILE A 23 1.89 7.67 22.61
CA ILE A 23 1.13 8.87 22.28
C ILE A 23 1.67 9.42 20.96
N ALA A 24 0.78 9.53 19.98
CA ALA A 24 1.10 10.17 18.69
C ALA A 24 1.17 11.70 18.86
N CYS A 25 2.08 12.35 18.13
CA CYS A 25 2.27 13.79 18.18
C CYS A 25 2.88 14.33 16.87
N ASP A 26 2.61 15.62 16.60
CA ASP A 26 2.97 16.28 15.34
C ASP A 26 3.99 17.39 15.54
N THR A 27 4.38 17.67 16.79
CA THR A 27 5.37 18.68 17.14
C THR A 27 6.39 18.14 18.14
N ALA A 28 7.59 18.73 18.18
CA ALA A 28 8.60 18.36 19.17
C ALA A 28 8.18 18.73 20.60
N GLU A 29 7.41 19.80 20.77
CA GLU A 29 6.84 20.22 22.06
C GLU A 29 5.82 19.22 22.58
N ASP A 30 4.94 18.72 21.72
CA ASP A 30 3.97 17.69 22.11
C ASP A 30 4.64 16.33 22.37
N ALA A 31 5.76 16.03 21.67
CA ALA A 31 6.58 14.85 21.96
C ALA A 31 7.12 14.87 23.40
N VAL A 32 7.58 16.03 23.90
CA VAL A 32 8.05 16.17 25.29
C VAL A 32 6.89 15.97 26.28
N LYS A 33 5.73 16.61 26.03
CA LYS A 33 4.52 16.41 26.88
C LYS A 33 4.05 14.96 26.88
N ALA A 34 4.12 14.29 25.73
CA ALA A 34 3.79 12.88 25.62
C ALA A 34 4.74 12.02 26.49
N ALA A 35 6.05 12.27 26.42
CA ALA A 35 7.03 11.58 27.23
C ALA A 35 6.83 11.82 28.73
N GLU A 36 6.55 13.06 29.15
CA GLU A 36 6.21 13.39 30.55
C GLU A 36 4.97 12.63 31.03
N LYS A 37 3.93 12.58 30.21
CA LYS A 37 2.68 11.87 30.53
C LYS A 37 2.87 10.35 30.62
N LEU A 38 3.70 9.77 29.76
CA LEU A 38 4.02 8.34 29.79
C LEU A 38 4.83 7.99 31.03
N GLY A 39 5.70 8.92 31.47
CA GLY A 39 6.63 8.66 32.58
C GLY A 39 7.73 7.68 32.21
N GLY A 40 8.53 7.28 33.20
CA GLY A 40 9.58 6.29 33.06
C GLY A 40 10.95 6.88 32.70
N PRO A 41 12.01 6.04 32.69
CA PRO A 41 13.38 6.49 32.44
C PRO A 41 13.81 6.41 30.97
N VAL A 42 13.00 5.76 30.11
CA VAL A 42 13.34 5.50 28.70
C VAL A 42 12.10 5.64 27.84
N TRP A 43 12.26 6.36 26.73
CA TRP A 43 11.25 6.53 25.69
C TRP A 43 11.83 6.16 24.32
N VAL A 44 10.95 5.80 23.40
CA VAL A 44 11.30 5.58 21.99
C VAL A 44 10.57 6.62 21.16
N VAL A 45 11.32 7.38 20.34
CA VAL A 45 10.79 8.34 19.37
C VAL A 45 10.77 7.65 18.03
N LYS A 46 9.56 7.44 17.47
CA LYS A 46 9.35 6.67 16.24
C LYS A 46 8.69 7.52 15.16
N ALA A 47 9.33 7.64 14.00
CA ALA A 47 8.70 8.18 12.80
C ALA A 47 7.46 7.37 12.43
N GLN A 48 6.40 8.04 12.02
CA GLN A 48 5.19 7.41 11.51
C GLN A 48 5.09 7.66 10.01
N ILE A 49 5.34 6.62 9.23
CA ILE A 49 5.16 6.56 7.77
C ILE A 49 4.60 5.17 7.40
N HIS A 50 3.97 5.06 6.23
CA HIS A 50 3.40 3.80 5.74
C HIS A 50 4.46 2.83 5.15
N ALA A 51 5.64 2.78 5.76
CA ALA A 51 6.75 1.93 5.33
C ALA A 51 7.46 1.28 6.52
N GLY A 52 7.98 0.06 6.30
CA GLY A 52 8.85 -0.64 7.21
C GLY A 52 10.32 -0.18 7.11
N GLY A 53 11.19 -0.78 7.96
CA GLY A 53 12.63 -0.46 7.93
C GLY A 53 13.00 0.89 8.54
N ARG A 54 12.08 1.56 9.24
CA ARG A 54 12.27 2.90 9.83
C ARG A 54 13.48 3.00 10.76
N GLY A 55 13.76 1.94 11.52
CA GLY A 55 14.91 1.89 12.42
C GLY A 55 16.24 1.98 11.67
N LYS A 56 16.42 1.20 10.59
CA LYS A 56 17.60 1.22 9.72
C LYS A 56 17.77 2.59 9.02
N GLY A 57 16.66 3.27 8.71
CA GLY A 57 16.63 4.61 8.10
C GLY A 57 16.87 5.77 9.08
N GLY A 58 17.02 5.51 10.39
CA GLY A 58 17.22 6.55 11.41
C GLY A 58 15.94 7.16 11.95
N GLY A 59 14.77 6.63 11.58
CA GLY A 59 13.44 7.09 12.02
C GLY A 59 13.01 6.57 13.40
N VAL A 60 13.87 5.81 14.12
CA VAL A 60 13.58 5.29 15.47
C VAL A 60 14.77 5.55 16.37
N LYS A 61 14.54 6.25 17.49
CA LYS A 61 15.61 6.61 18.44
C LYS A 61 15.17 6.40 19.89
N VAL A 62 16.07 5.86 20.69
CA VAL A 62 15.87 5.65 22.13
C VAL A 62 16.37 6.86 22.91
N ALA A 63 15.48 7.50 23.67
CA ALA A 63 15.75 8.66 24.52
C ALA A 63 15.76 8.27 25.99
N LYS A 64 16.72 8.82 26.74
CA LYS A 64 16.90 8.62 28.20
C LYS A 64 16.69 9.91 29.01
N SER A 65 16.29 10.98 28.34
CA SER A 65 15.90 12.25 28.96
C SER A 65 14.90 12.99 28.08
N LEU A 66 14.15 13.93 28.65
CA LEU A 66 13.20 14.77 27.91
C LEU A 66 13.92 15.66 26.87
N ASP A 67 15.13 16.12 27.16
CA ASP A 67 15.95 16.88 26.21
C ASP A 67 16.30 16.02 24.97
N GLN A 68 16.61 14.73 25.18
CA GLN A 68 16.82 13.80 24.05
C GLN A 68 15.53 13.55 23.28
N VAL A 69 14.39 13.42 23.96
CA VAL A 69 13.09 13.30 23.26
C VAL A 69 12.87 14.50 22.36
N LYS A 70 13.08 15.73 22.86
CA LYS A 70 12.95 16.97 22.08
C LYS A 70 13.91 17.01 20.91
N ALA A 71 15.17 16.68 21.14
CA ALA A 71 16.21 16.69 20.10
C ALA A 71 15.88 15.69 18.98
N TYR A 72 15.52 14.45 19.32
CA TYR A 72 15.19 13.40 18.34
C TYR A 72 13.87 13.68 17.63
N ALA A 73 12.86 14.22 18.32
CA ALA A 73 11.62 14.65 17.70
C ALA A 73 11.89 15.75 16.64
N SER A 74 12.70 16.76 16.97
CA SER A 74 13.06 17.84 16.05
C SER A 74 13.90 17.36 14.86
N GLU A 75 14.71 16.31 15.03
CA GLU A 75 15.51 15.72 13.97
C GLU A 75 14.67 14.86 13.01
N ILE A 76 13.72 14.10 13.55
CA ILE A 76 12.93 13.12 12.80
C ILE A 76 11.75 13.80 12.10
N LEU A 77 11.06 14.76 12.75
CA LEU A 77 9.98 15.50 12.12
C LEU A 77 10.47 16.29 10.90
N GLY A 78 9.78 16.13 9.79
CA GLY A 78 10.09 16.79 8.52
C GLY A 78 11.23 16.15 7.74
N MET A 79 11.95 15.15 8.30
CA MET A 79 12.99 14.44 7.55
C MET A 79 12.39 13.64 6.39
N GLN A 80 13.17 13.50 5.33
CA GLN A 80 12.87 12.58 4.24
C GLN A 80 13.44 11.21 4.61
N LEU A 81 12.57 10.32 5.09
CA LEU A 81 12.99 9.00 5.59
C LEU A 81 13.07 8.00 4.44
N VAL A 82 14.29 7.58 4.13
CA VAL A 82 14.56 6.58 3.08
C VAL A 82 14.67 5.21 3.72
N THR A 83 13.85 4.29 3.24
CA THR A 83 13.88 2.87 3.60
C THR A 83 13.84 2.03 2.31
N HIS A 84 14.02 0.71 2.40
CA HIS A 84 13.87 -0.17 1.25
C HIS A 84 12.45 -0.15 0.64
N GLN A 85 11.43 0.29 1.41
CA GLN A 85 10.03 0.36 0.97
C GLN A 85 9.60 1.73 0.45
N THR A 86 10.30 2.82 0.78
CA THR A 86 9.96 4.18 0.33
C THR A 86 10.61 4.56 -1.01
N GLY A 87 11.52 3.73 -1.51
CA GLY A 87 12.34 4.07 -2.66
C GLY A 87 13.36 5.19 -2.37
N PRO A 88 14.13 5.63 -3.39
CA PRO A 88 15.25 6.55 -3.21
C PRO A 88 14.83 7.98 -2.82
N ASN A 89 13.59 8.37 -3.11
CA ASN A 89 13.07 9.69 -2.76
C ASN A 89 12.65 9.78 -1.28
N GLY A 90 12.45 8.63 -0.62
CA GLY A 90 11.98 8.57 0.76
C GLY A 90 10.55 9.06 0.94
N GLN A 91 10.10 9.07 2.19
CA GLN A 91 8.81 9.60 2.62
C GLN A 91 9.02 10.67 3.69
N GLN A 92 8.32 11.80 3.58
CA GLN A 92 8.42 12.85 4.58
C GLN A 92 7.72 12.44 5.87
N VAL A 93 8.42 12.54 7.00
CA VAL A 93 7.84 12.26 8.32
C VAL A 93 7.03 13.45 8.82
N ARG A 94 5.73 13.25 8.99
CA ARG A 94 4.80 14.28 9.50
C ARG A 94 4.34 14.00 10.92
N HIS A 95 4.34 12.73 11.34
CA HIS A 95 3.85 12.28 12.63
C HIS A 95 4.92 11.49 13.38
N LEU A 96 4.89 11.58 14.69
CA LEU A 96 5.72 10.78 15.60
C LEU A 96 4.84 9.92 16.51
N LEU A 97 5.39 8.80 16.95
CA LEU A 97 4.89 8.07 18.12
C LEU A 97 5.95 8.14 19.20
N ILE A 98 5.58 8.68 20.37
CA ILE A 98 6.41 8.58 21.59
C ILE A 98 5.89 7.40 22.39
N GLU A 99 6.76 6.46 22.67
CA GLU A 99 6.41 5.19 23.28
C GLU A 99 7.29 4.90 24.48
N GLU A 100 6.77 4.20 25.48
CA GLU A 100 7.57 3.73 26.60
C GLU A 100 8.62 2.70 26.13
N GLY A 101 9.78 2.69 26.76
CA GLY A 101 10.80 1.69 26.48
C GLY A 101 10.36 0.30 26.94
N ALA A 102 10.75 -0.74 26.21
CA ALA A 102 10.51 -2.14 26.53
C ALA A 102 11.82 -2.88 26.85
N ASP A 103 11.76 -3.81 27.79
CA ASP A 103 12.87 -4.72 28.09
C ASP A 103 12.84 -5.92 27.13
N ILE A 104 13.54 -5.79 26.01
CA ILE A 104 13.55 -6.76 24.93
C ILE A 104 14.54 -7.88 25.25
N LYS A 105 14.03 -9.10 25.48
CA LYS A 105 14.86 -10.31 25.63
C LYS A 105 15.00 -11.08 24.34
N LYS A 106 13.94 -11.15 23.53
CA LYS A 106 13.91 -11.81 22.23
C LYS A 106 12.94 -11.10 21.31
N GLU A 107 13.32 -11.00 20.04
CA GLU A 107 12.48 -10.48 18.97
C GLU A 107 11.99 -11.64 18.10
N LEU A 108 10.70 -11.62 17.79
CA LEU A 108 9.99 -12.63 17.01
C LEU A 108 9.24 -11.93 15.87
N TYR A 109 8.93 -12.68 14.82
CA TYR A 109 8.09 -12.22 13.73
C TYR A 109 6.77 -12.98 13.74
N VAL A 110 5.65 -12.26 13.56
CA VAL A 110 4.33 -12.86 13.28
C VAL A 110 3.54 -12.02 12.31
N SER A 111 2.82 -12.68 11.40
CA SER A 111 1.89 -12.00 10.49
C SER A 111 0.72 -12.88 10.09
N MET A 112 -0.36 -12.23 9.68
CA MET A 112 -1.54 -12.84 9.06
C MET A 112 -1.68 -12.34 7.63
N VAL A 113 -1.85 -13.25 6.69
CA VAL A 113 -2.09 -12.96 5.27
C VAL A 113 -3.11 -13.91 4.70
N THR A 114 -3.81 -13.51 3.64
CA THR A 114 -4.64 -14.44 2.86
C THR A 114 -3.78 -15.12 1.81
N ASP A 115 -3.64 -16.46 1.94
CA ASP A 115 -3.00 -17.26 0.90
C ASP A 115 -4.00 -17.62 -0.20
N ARG A 116 -3.68 -17.24 -1.42
CA ARG A 116 -4.55 -17.46 -2.59
C ARG A 116 -4.58 -18.92 -3.05
N VAL A 117 -3.53 -19.69 -2.74
CA VAL A 117 -3.44 -21.10 -3.16
C VAL A 117 -4.34 -21.97 -2.28
N SER A 118 -4.19 -21.86 -0.96
CA SER A 118 -5.03 -22.59 0.00
C SER A 118 -6.40 -21.95 0.21
N GLN A 119 -6.59 -20.69 -0.22
CA GLN A 119 -7.80 -19.89 0.02
C GLN A 119 -8.13 -19.75 1.51
N ARG A 120 -7.09 -19.62 2.35
CA ARG A 120 -7.18 -19.52 3.80
C ARG A 120 -6.36 -18.34 4.31
N VAL A 121 -6.69 -17.90 5.51
CA VAL A 121 -5.78 -17.06 6.29
C VAL A 121 -4.62 -17.90 6.77
N VAL A 122 -3.40 -17.43 6.56
CA VAL A 122 -2.18 -18.08 7.01
C VAL A 122 -1.51 -17.23 8.08
N LEU A 123 -1.29 -17.84 9.24
CA LEU A 123 -0.39 -17.31 10.26
C LEU A 123 1.03 -17.71 9.88
N MET A 124 1.89 -16.73 9.66
CA MET A 124 3.33 -16.91 9.52
C MET A 124 4.04 -16.43 10.78
N ALA A 125 5.05 -17.18 11.22
CA ALA A 125 5.84 -16.83 12.39
C ALA A 125 7.30 -17.28 12.22
N SER A 126 8.22 -16.49 12.81
CA SER A 126 9.65 -16.82 12.83
C SER A 126 10.29 -16.44 14.18
N SER A 127 11.36 -17.17 14.53
CA SER A 127 12.25 -16.82 15.64
C SER A 127 13.11 -15.58 15.35
N GLU A 128 13.16 -15.16 14.08
CA GLU A 128 13.93 -14.01 13.60
C GLU A 128 13.01 -12.80 13.41
N GLY A 129 12.94 -11.95 14.43
CA GLY A 129 12.19 -10.69 14.40
C GLY A 129 13.07 -9.46 14.29
N GLY A 130 12.47 -8.30 14.04
CA GLY A 130 13.18 -7.03 13.90
C GLY A 130 13.98 -6.88 12.60
N MET A 131 13.85 -7.81 11.67
CA MET A 131 14.53 -7.81 10.36
C MET A 131 13.55 -8.10 9.23
N ASP A 132 14.01 -7.94 7.98
CA ASP A 132 13.18 -8.18 6.80
C ASP A 132 12.88 -9.67 6.67
N ILE A 133 11.60 -10.04 6.73
CA ILE A 133 11.17 -11.44 6.67
C ILE A 133 11.44 -12.07 5.30
N GLU A 134 11.47 -11.27 4.24
CA GLU A 134 11.81 -11.70 2.87
C GLU A 134 13.27 -12.17 2.80
N GLU A 135 14.18 -11.49 3.51
CA GLU A 135 15.59 -11.89 3.62
C GLU A 135 15.73 -13.22 4.39
N VAL A 136 14.92 -13.40 5.45
CA VAL A 136 14.86 -14.65 6.19
C VAL A 136 14.29 -15.78 5.31
N ALA A 137 13.24 -15.50 4.52
CA ALA A 137 12.61 -16.45 3.62
C ALA A 137 13.57 -16.94 2.51
N GLU A 138 14.45 -16.08 2.05
CA GLU A 138 15.44 -16.41 1.02
C GLU A 138 16.63 -17.20 1.58
N SER A 139 17.16 -16.77 2.75
CA SER A 139 18.38 -17.34 3.33
C SER A 139 18.12 -18.53 4.25
N HIS A 140 17.03 -18.50 5.01
CA HIS A 140 16.69 -19.49 6.06
C HIS A 140 15.20 -19.83 6.07
N PRO A 141 14.63 -20.38 4.96
CA PRO A 141 13.21 -20.70 4.86
C PRO A 141 12.70 -21.67 5.93
N GLU A 142 13.59 -22.47 6.50
CA GLU A 142 13.28 -23.42 7.60
C GLU A 142 12.91 -22.72 8.92
N LEU A 143 13.26 -21.45 9.09
CA LEU A 143 12.91 -20.64 10.26
C LEU A 143 11.53 -20.01 10.15
N ILE A 144 10.86 -20.11 9.00
CA ILE A 144 9.50 -19.60 8.81
C ILE A 144 8.51 -20.74 8.99
N HIS A 145 7.67 -20.60 10.00
CA HIS A 145 6.61 -21.53 10.30
C HIS A 145 5.27 -20.98 9.83
N GLN A 146 4.42 -21.84 9.28
CA GLN A 146 3.12 -21.44 8.74
C GLN A 146 2.01 -22.36 9.25
N ILE A 147 0.84 -21.78 9.49
CA ILE A 147 -0.40 -22.51 9.79
C ILE A 147 -1.51 -21.90 8.92
N ALA A 148 -2.16 -22.74 8.11
CA ALA A 148 -3.36 -22.37 7.38
C ALA A 148 -4.58 -22.54 8.28
N ILE A 149 -5.22 -21.45 8.65
CA ILE A 149 -6.33 -21.41 9.60
C ILE A 149 -7.64 -21.77 8.90
N ASP A 150 -8.42 -22.66 9.50
CA ASP A 150 -9.77 -22.96 9.01
C ASP A 150 -10.73 -21.81 9.36
N PRO A 151 -11.31 -21.10 8.38
CA PRO A 151 -12.18 -19.95 8.66
C PRO A 151 -13.47 -20.32 9.42
N ALA A 152 -13.87 -21.59 9.41
CA ALA A 152 -15.03 -22.05 10.16
C ALA A 152 -14.74 -22.24 11.66
N VAL A 153 -13.45 -22.34 12.04
CA VAL A 153 -13.02 -22.63 13.42
C VAL A 153 -12.25 -21.46 14.01
N GLY A 154 -11.47 -20.74 13.19
CA GLY A 154 -10.51 -19.72 13.63
C GLY A 154 -9.20 -20.34 14.13
N LEU A 155 -8.31 -19.50 14.70
CA LEU A 155 -7.04 -19.94 15.26
C LEU A 155 -7.28 -20.65 16.61
N THR A 156 -7.09 -21.96 16.63
CA THR A 156 -7.29 -22.78 17.84
C THR A 156 -6.14 -22.60 18.84
N ASP A 157 -6.41 -22.90 20.12
CA ASP A 157 -5.40 -22.90 21.19
C ASP A 157 -4.20 -23.80 20.83
N ALA A 158 -4.47 -25.00 20.33
CA ALA A 158 -3.43 -25.95 19.97
C ALA A 158 -2.52 -25.47 18.82
N GLU A 159 -3.08 -24.79 17.83
CA GLU A 159 -2.32 -24.21 16.72
C GLU A 159 -1.47 -23.03 17.19
N ALA A 160 -2.04 -22.14 17.99
CA ALA A 160 -1.34 -21.00 18.55
C ALA A 160 -0.20 -21.45 19.48
N ASP A 161 -0.43 -22.42 20.36
CA ASP A 161 0.60 -22.99 21.24
C ASP A 161 1.72 -23.66 20.44
N SER A 162 1.36 -24.41 19.42
CA SER A 162 2.33 -25.11 18.56
C SER A 162 3.26 -24.13 17.86
N ILE A 163 2.71 -23.04 17.29
CA ILE A 163 3.55 -22.08 16.57
C ILE A 163 4.39 -21.26 17.53
N ALA A 164 3.85 -20.84 18.69
CA ALA A 164 4.58 -20.13 19.71
C ALA A 164 5.78 -20.94 20.22
N ALA A 165 5.61 -22.25 20.44
CA ALA A 165 6.70 -23.14 20.85
C ALA A 165 7.77 -23.25 19.73
N ARG A 166 7.35 -23.38 18.46
CA ARG A 166 8.28 -23.50 17.31
C ARG A 166 9.18 -22.26 17.13
N ILE A 167 8.66 -21.07 17.39
CA ILE A 167 9.46 -19.82 17.32
C ILE A 167 10.25 -19.56 18.60
N GLY A 168 10.21 -20.51 19.56
CA GLY A 168 11.03 -20.53 20.76
C GLY A 168 10.52 -19.63 21.87
N VAL A 169 9.20 -19.48 22.02
CA VAL A 169 8.58 -18.91 23.22
C VAL A 169 8.71 -19.93 24.35
N PRO A 170 9.20 -19.54 25.55
CA PRO A 170 9.29 -20.43 26.71
C PRO A 170 7.91 -20.93 27.16
N GLU A 171 7.86 -22.14 27.72
CA GLU A 171 6.61 -22.78 28.18
C GLU A 171 5.79 -21.87 29.10
N ALA A 172 6.43 -21.18 30.02
CA ALA A 172 5.78 -20.23 30.94
C ALA A 172 5.10 -19.04 30.25
N SER A 173 5.47 -18.71 29.03
CA SER A 173 4.96 -17.59 28.25
C SER A 173 4.02 -18.02 27.09
N ILE A 174 3.79 -19.32 26.90
CA ILE A 174 2.95 -19.83 25.80
C ILE A 174 1.52 -19.31 25.90
N ALA A 175 0.93 -19.30 27.08
CA ALA A 175 -0.45 -18.81 27.27
C ALA A 175 -0.59 -17.31 26.91
N ASP A 176 0.42 -16.50 27.22
CA ASP A 176 0.45 -15.09 26.85
C ASP A 176 0.64 -14.95 25.32
N ALA A 177 1.59 -15.69 24.73
CA ALA A 177 1.79 -15.70 23.27
C ALA A 177 0.52 -16.12 22.53
N ARG A 178 -0.20 -17.16 22.99
CA ARG A 178 -1.49 -17.59 22.45
C ARG A 178 -2.48 -16.44 22.39
N ALA A 179 -2.64 -15.72 23.50
CA ALA A 179 -3.55 -14.58 23.57
C ALA A 179 -3.19 -13.50 22.54
N GLN A 180 -1.88 -13.20 22.36
CA GLN A 180 -1.44 -12.26 21.34
C GLN A 180 -1.74 -12.73 19.92
N LEU A 181 -1.50 -14.00 19.60
CA LEU A 181 -1.73 -14.58 18.28
C LEU A 181 -3.21 -14.66 17.93
N GLN A 182 -4.06 -15.03 18.88
CA GLN A 182 -5.51 -15.07 18.70
C GLN A 182 -6.08 -13.65 18.54
N GLY A 183 -5.64 -12.69 19.35
CA GLY A 183 -6.02 -11.30 19.18
C GLY A 183 -5.58 -10.71 17.83
N LEU A 184 -4.40 -11.09 17.33
CA LEU A 184 -3.96 -10.70 15.99
C LEU A 184 -4.85 -11.31 14.90
N TYR A 185 -5.23 -12.59 15.03
CA TYR A 185 -6.16 -13.23 14.11
C TYR A 185 -7.53 -12.55 14.11
N GLU A 186 -8.09 -12.28 15.28
CA GLU A 186 -9.37 -11.57 15.40
C GLU A 186 -9.29 -10.16 14.81
N ALA A 187 -8.21 -9.42 15.09
CA ALA A 187 -8.00 -8.10 14.50
C ALA A 187 -7.94 -8.18 12.96
N TYR A 188 -7.22 -9.17 12.40
CA TYR A 188 -7.13 -9.39 10.97
C TYR A 188 -8.51 -9.69 10.36
N TRP A 189 -9.25 -10.63 10.96
CA TRP A 189 -10.53 -11.13 10.45
C TRP A 189 -11.64 -10.09 10.52
N GLU A 190 -11.81 -9.50 11.70
CA GLU A 190 -12.93 -8.57 11.97
C GLU A 190 -12.76 -7.20 11.28
N THR A 191 -11.55 -6.85 10.85
CA THR A 191 -11.29 -5.57 10.19
C THR A 191 -11.08 -5.69 8.68
N ASP A 192 -11.30 -6.88 8.10
CA ASP A 192 -11.00 -7.16 6.69
C ASP A 192 -9.58 -6.74 6.29
N ALA A 193 -8.61 -7.01 7.17
CA ALA A 193 -7.23 -6.77 6.83
C ALA A 193 -6.77 -7.75 5.73
N SER A 194 -5.93 -7.26 4.83
CA SER A 194 -5.22 -8.09 3.85
C SER A 194 -3.81 -8.46 4.30
N LEU A 195 -3.30 -7.72 5.28
CA LEU A 195 -2.06 -7.98 6.02
C LEU A 195 -2.23 -7.43 7.44
N ALA A 196 -1.84 -8.21 8.44
CA ALA A 196 -1.57 -7.74 9.79
C ALA A 196 -0.24 -8.33 10.24
N GLU A 197 0.76 -7.48 10.49
CA GLU A 197 2.12 -7.87 10.81
C GLU A 197 2.57 -7.22 12.12
N ILE A 198 3.23 -8.01 12.95
CA ILE A 198 3.93 -7.54 14.15
C ILE A 198 5.41 -7.92 13.98
N ASN A 199 6.26 -6.92 13.78
CA ASN A 199 7.68 -7.11 13.55
C ASN A 199 8.50 -5.99 14.24
N PRO A 200 8.98 -6.24 15.50
CA PRO A 200 8.92 -7.51 16.22
C PRO A 200 7.71 -7.68 17.15
N LEU A 201 7.31 -8.92 17.36
CA LEU A 201 6.67 -9.38 18.56
C LEU A 201 7.78 -9.71 19.56
N ILE A 202 7.76 -9.18 20.78
CA ILE A 202 8.85 -9.34 21.71
C ILE A 202 8.49 -10.22 22.90
N LEU A 203 9.47 -10.99 23.36
CA LEU A 203 9.48 -11.57 24.70
C LEU A 203 10.26 -10.64 25.61
N THR A 204 9.65 -10.22 26.71
CA THR A 204 10.29 -9.34 27.72
C THR A 204 11.04 -10.15 28.78
N GLY A 205 11.91 -9.50 29.55
CA GLY A 205 12.66 -10.15 30.62
C GLY A 205 11.80 -10.73 31.74
N ASP A 206 10.60 -10.18 31.97
CA ASP A 206 9.59 -10.69 32.92
C ASP A 206 8.65 -11.76 32.29
N GLY A 207 8.89 -12.18 31.05
CA GLY A 207 8.19 -13.28 30.39
C GLY A 207 6.89 -12.90 29.70
N ARG A 208 6.56 -11.61 29.55
CA ARG A 208 5.39 -11.16 28.78
C ARG A 208 5.70 -11.15 27.27
N VAL A 209 4.64 -11.29 26.48
CA VAL A 209 4.70 -11.18 25.02
C VAL A 209 3.97 -9.91 24.59
N ILE A 210 4.68 -9.04 23.87
CA ILE A 210 4.20 -7.68 23.54
C ILE A 210 4.43 -7.38 22.05
N ALA A 211 3.44 -6.80 21.39
CA ALA A 211 3.57 -6.29 20.01
C ALA A 211 4.29 -4.93 20.02
N LEU A 212 5.56 -4.92 19.61
CA LEU A 212 6.37 -3.70 19.64
C LEU A 212 6.20 -2.82 18.39
N ASP A 213 5.77 -3.39 17.29
CA ASP A 213 5.39 -2.70 16.06
C ASP A 213 4.04 -3.25 15.56
N ALA A 214 3.42 -2.56 14.64
CA ALA A 214 2.18 -2.98 14.00
C ALA A 214 2.09 -2.43 12.58
N LYS A 215 1.83 -3.30 11.63
CA LYS A 215 1.61 -2.93 10.23
C LYS A 215 0.32 -3.58 9.74
N PHE A 216 -0.61 -2.74 9.27
CA PHE A 216 -1.89 -3.19 8.73
C PHE A 216 -2.09 -2.68 7.31
N ASN A 217 -2.58 -3.57 6.46
CA ASN A 217 -3.19 -3.23 5.18
C ASN A 217 -4.61 -3.77 5.18
N PHE A 218 -5.57 -2.99 4.67
CA PHE A 218 -6.97 -3.37 4.61
C PHE A 218 -7.41 -3.57 3.17
N ASP A 219 -8.36 -4.48 2.97
CA ASP A 219 -9.03 -4.65 1.69
C ASP A 219 -9.88 -3.40 1.38
N ALA A 220 -9.49 -2.67 0.34
CA ALA A 220 -10.19 -1.46 -0.06
C ALA A 220 -11.67 -1.73 -0.42
N ASN A 221 -11.99 -2.93 -0.88
CA ASN A 221 -13.36 -3.31 -1.22
C ASN A 221 -14.27 -3.50 0.00
N ALA A 222 -13.69 -3.69 1.19
CA ALA A 222 -14.42 -3.85 2.44
C ALA A 222 -14.56 -2.56 3.26
N LEU A 223 -13.84 -1.49 2.93
CA LEU A 223 -13.79 -0.25 3.72
C LEU A 223 -15.14 0.43 3.92
N TYR A 224 -16.11 0.20 3.03
CA TYR A 224 -17.46 0.75 3.18
C TYR A 224 -18.17 0.31 4.48
N ARG A 225 -17.76 -0.81 5.08
CA ARG A 225 -18.28 -1.32 6.35
C ARG A 225 -17.40 -0.99 7.56
N HIS A 226 -16.26 -0.30 7.36
CA HIS A 226 -15.30 0.09 8.40
C HIS A 226 -15.02 1.60 8.39
N PRO A 227 -16.03 2.45 8.67
CA PRO A 227 -15.85 3.91 8.65
C PRO A 227 -14.81 4.40 9.66
N GLU A 228 -14.62 3.69 10.78
CA GLU A 228 -13.60 3.98 11.77
C GLU A 228 -12.17 3.74 11.25
N ILE A 229 -11.99 2.77 10.34
CA ILE A 229 -10.71 2.51 9.68
C ILE A 229 -10.47 3.54 8.57
N VAL A 230 -11.51 3.89 7.83
CA VAL A 230 -11.43 4.96 6.81
C VAL A 230 -10.97 6.28 7.42
N ALA A 231 -11.39 6.58 8.68
CA ALA A 231 -10.95 7.77 9.41
C ALA A 231 -9.44 7.81 9.72
N PHE A 232 -8.74 6.67 9.62
CA PHE A 232 -7.28 6.58 9.78
C PHE A 232 -6.51 6.88 8.49
N ARG A 233 -7.19 7.10 7.36
CA ARG A 233 -6.55 7.34 6.08
C ARG A 233 -5.72 8.62 6.13
N ASP A 234 -4.45 8.52 5.73
CA ASP A 234 -3.54 9.64 5.57
C ASP A 234 -3.24 9.85 4.08
N LEU A 235 -3.80 10.92 3.51
CA LEU A 235 -3.65 11.22 2.08
C LEU A 235 -2.23 11.68 1.73
N ASP A 236 -1.46 12.19 2.70
CA ASP A 236 -0.08 12.61 2.49
C ASP A 236 0.90 11.42 2.35
N GLU A 237 0.44 10.22 2.73
CA GLU A 237 1.16 8.95 2.58
C GLU A 237 0.80 8.19 1.29
N GLU A 238 -0.18 8.68 0.53
CA GLU A 238 -0.64 8.06 -0.71
C GLU A 238 -0.05 8.78 -1.94
N ASP A 239 -0.03 8.08 -3.08
CA ASP A 239 0.35 8.71 -4.35
C ASP A 239 -0.65 9.81 -4.73
N PRO A 240 -0.19 11.05 -5.01
CA PRO A 240 -1.10 12.17 -5.31
C PRO A 240 -2.00 11.92 -6.53
N ALA A 241 -1.55 11.16 -7.53
CA ALA A 241 -2.35 10.84 -8.71
C ALA A 241 -3.45 9.82 -8.37
N GLU A 242 -3.13 8.84 -7.50
CA GLU A 242 -4.12 7.87 -6.99
C GLU A 242 -5.17 8.56 -6.11
N VAL A 243 -4.76 9.48 -5.24
CA VAL A 243 -5.67 10.32 -4.44
C VAL A 243 -6.59 11.14 -5.33
N GLU A 244 -6.05 11.78 -6.36
CA GLU A 244 -6.86 12.56 -7.31
C GLU A 244 -7.85 11.69 -8.07
N ALA A 245 -7.40 10.52 -8.56
CA ALA A 245 -8.23 9.57 -9.28
C ALA A 245 -9.40 9.04 -8.45
N SER A 246 -9.18 8.83 -7.15
CA SER A 246 -10.21 8.36 -6.24
C SER A 246 -11.40 9.31 -6.10
N LYS A 247 -11.19 10.63 -6.31
CA LYS A 247 -12.28 11.63 -6.27
C LYS A 247 -13.28 11.48 -7.42
N PHE A 248 -12.85 10.85 -8.51
CA PHE A 248 -13.65 10.62 -9.72
C PHE A 248 -14.06 9.15 -9.87
N ASP A 249 -13.85 8.33 -8.83
CA ASP A 249 -14.13 6.89 -8.87
C ASP A 249 -13.43 6.21 -10.05
N LEU A 250 -12.13 6.52 -10.23
CA LEU A 250 -11.23 5.93 -11.19
C LEU A 250 -10.29 4.97 -10.48
N ALA A 251 -10.15 3.75 -11.00
CA ALA A 251 -9.16 2.80 -10.53
C ALA A 251 -7.81 3.14 -11.19
N TYR A 252 -6.94 3.84 -10.47
CA TYR A 252 -5.63 4.30 -10.95
C TYR A 252 -4.52 3.78 -10.03
N ILE A 253 -3.43 3.29 -10.62
CA ILE A 253 -2.20 2.91 -9.91
C ILE A 253 -1.03 3.48 -10.70
N SER A 254 -0.18 4.25 -10.02
CA SER A 254 1.06 4.79 -10.58
C SER A 254 2.10 3.68 -10.77
N LEU A 255 2.81 3.72 -11.90
CA LEU A 255 3.92 2.81 -12.23
C LEU A 255 5.12 3.62 -12.72
N ASP A 256 6.31 3.00 -12.75
CA ASP A 256 7.58 3.66 -13.06
C ASP A 256 7.85 3.89 -14.57
N GLY A 257 6.91 3.54 -15.44
CA GLY A 257 7.07 3.64 -16.88
C GLY A 257 6.82 5.03 -17.47
N ASN A 258 6.74 5.09 -18.79
CA ASN A 258 6.60 6.32 -19.57
C ASN A 258 5.46 6.28 -20.60
N ILE A 259 4.68 5.20 -20.66
CA ILE A 259 3.54 5.04 -21.55
C ILE A 259 2.26 5.03 -20.72
N GLY A 260 1.46 6.09 -20.83
CA GLY A 260 0.16 6.18 -20.17
C GLY A 260 -0.85 5.22 -20.78
N CYS A 261 -1.64 4.58 -19.93
CA CYS A 261 -2.69 3.63 -20.34
C CYS A 261 -4.06 4.12 -19.86
N LEU A 262 -5.01 4.27 -20.78
CA LEU A 262 -6.42 4.52 -20.48
C LEU A 262 -7.25 3.39 -21.10
N VAL A 263 -7.89 2.61 -20.23
CA VAL A 263 -8.56 1.37 -20.63
C VAL A 263 -9.90 1.25 -19.90
N ASN A 264 -10.86 0.57 -20.49
CA ASN A 264 -12.09 0.19 -19.81
C ASN A 264 -12.09 -1.32 -19.50
N GLY A 265 -12.10 -1.60 -18.22
CA GLY A 265 -12.08 -2.96 -17.65
C GLY A 265 -10.68 -3.42 -17.24
N ALA A 266 -10.56 -3.87 -15.98
CA ALA A 266 -9.29 -4.22 -15.35
C ALA A 266 -8.52 -5.32 -16.10
N GLY A 267 -9.22 -6.34 -16.63
CA GLY A 267 -8.59 -7.42 -17.41
C GLY A 267 -7.97 -6.91 -18.70
N LEU A 268 -8.67 -6.00 -19.41
CA LEU A 268 -8.13 -5.38 -20.63
C LEU A 268 -6.96 -4.44 -20.29
N ALA A 269 -7.01 -3.73 -19.16
CA ALA A 269 -5.93 -2.88 -18.71
C ALA A 269 -4.66 -3.69 -18.43
N MET A 270 -4.76 -4.79 -17.70
CA MET A 270 -3.62 -5.70 -17.46
C MET A 270 -3.06 -6.26 -18.77
N ALA A 271 -3.91 -6.79 -19.66
CA ALA A 271 -3.47 -7.31 -20.96
C ALA A 271 -2.83 -6.22 -21.84
N THR A 272 -3.29 -4.98 -21.75
CA THR A 272 -2.70 -3.83 -22.46
C THR A 272 -1.29 -3.56 -21.96
N MET A 273 -1.09 -3.51 -20.65
CA MET A 273 0.22 -3.31 -20.04
C MET A 273 1.19 -4.44 -20.37
N ASP A 274 0.74 -5.69 -20.29
CA ASP A 274 1.54 -6.87 -20.65
C ASP A 274 1.97 -6.80 -22.14
N THR A 275 1.05 -6.41 -23.03
CA THR A 275 1.36 -6.27 -24.45
C THR A 275 2.36 -5.14 -24.69
N ILE A 276 2.25 -3.99 -24.02
CA ILE A 276 3.25 -2.91 -24.09
C ILE A 276 4.62 -3.43 -23.67
N LYS A 277 4.70 -4.17 -22.57
CA LYS A 277 5.96 -4.77 -22.07
C LYS A 277 6.53 -5.79 -23.07
N LEU A 278 5.70 -6.61 -23.66
CA LEU A 278 6.11 -7.59 -24.69
C LEU A 278 6.82 -6.91 -25.88
N PHE A 279 6.40 -5.68 -26.22
CA PHE A 279 7.04 -4.90 -27.30
C PHE A 279 8.13 -3.94 -26.81
N GLY A 280 8.59 -4.09 -25.57
CA GLY A 280 9.73 -3.36 -25.02
C GLY A 280 9.41 -1.96 -24.50
N GLY A 281 8.13 -1.67 -24.24
CA GLY A 281 7.69 -0.42 -23.59
C GLY A 281 7.48 -0.58 -22.09
N GLU A 282 7.35 0.54 -21.38
CA GLU A 282 7.15 0.58 -19.94
C GLU A 282 5.86 1.36 -19.59
N PRO A 283 4.80 0.67 -19.08
CA PRO A 283 3.57 1.32 -18.67
C PRO A 283 3.81 2.30 -17.49
N ALA A 284 3.25 3.50 -17.59
CA ALA A 284 3.34 4.54 -16.56
C ALA A 284 2.23 4.43 -15.50
N ASN A 285 1.17 3.71 -15.82
CA ASN A 285 0.03 3.53 -14.91
C ASN A 285 -0.85 2.35 -15.32
N PHE A 286 -1.54 1.77 -14.34
CA PHE A 286 -2.80 1.08 -14.54
C PHE A 286 -3.93 2.10 -14.45
N LEU A 287 -4.90 2.05 -15.36
CA LEU A 287 -6.11 2.86 -15.28
C LEU A 287 -7.28 2.12 -15.90
N ASP A 288 -8.30 1.88 -15.11
CA ASP A 288 -9.61 1.40 -15.55
C ASP A 288 -10.65 2.50 -15.32
N VAL A 289 -11.20 3.01 -16.42
CA VAL A 289 -12.27 4.01 -16.35
C VAL A 289 -13.65 3.40 -16.07
N GLY A 290 -13.73 2.07 -15.99
CA GLY A 290 -14.97 1.34 -15.76
C GLY A 290 -15.90 1.25 -16.98
N GLY A 291 -16.88 0.35 -16.90
CA GLY A 291 -17.84 0.12 -18.00
C GLY A 291 -18.91 1.21 -18.18
N GLY A 292 -19.00 2.17 -17.26
CA GLY A 292 -19.99 3.26 -17.27
C GLY A 292 -19.34 4.66 -17.28
N ALA A 293 -18.08 4.78 -17.72
CA ALA A 293 -17.38 6.06 -17.72
C ALA A 293 -18.05 7.10 -18.63
N THR A 294 -18.12 8.32 -18.11
CA THR A 294 -18.61 9.51 -18.81
C THR A 294 -17.44 10.24 -19.50
N ALA A 295 -17.75 11.16 -20.42
CA ALA A 295 -16.76 12.05 -21.00
C ALA A 295 -15.98 12.85 -19.94
N GLU A 296 -16.62 13.21 -18.83
CA GLU A 296 -16.00 13.87 -17.69
C GLU A 296 -14.94 12.98 -17.01
N LYS A 297 -15.27 11.72 -16.65
CA LYS A 297 -14.31 10.76 -16.08
C LYS A 297 -13.10 10.56 -16.99
N VAL A 298 -13.32 10.43 -18.32
CA VAL A 298 -12.24 10.31 -19.29
C VAL A 298 -11.37 11.56 -19.30
N THR A 299 -11.97 12.74 -19.25
CA THR A 299 -11.24 14.01 -19.21
C THR A 299 -10.36 14.12 -17.97
N GLU A 300 -10.88 13.78 -16.80
CA GLU A 300 -10.10 13.80 -15.56
C GLU A 300 -8.99 12.75 -15.56
N ALA A 301 -9.25 11.56 -16.11
CA ALA A 301 -8.23 10.53 -16.30
C ALA A 301 -7.05 11.04 -17.14
N PHE A 302 -7.31 11.73 -18.26
CA PHE A 302 -6.25 12.36 -19.05
C PHE A 302 -5.48 13.43 -18.29
N LYS A 303 -6.18 14.30 -17.55
CA LYS A 303 -5.53 15.34 -16.73
C LYS A 303 -4.60 14.74 -15.69
N ILE A 304 -5.01 13.64 -15.05
CA ILE A 304 -4.19 12.94 -14.05
C ILE A 304 -2.94 12.35 -14.71
N MET A 305 -3.10 11.60 -15.81
CA MET A 305 -1.96 11.02 -16.52
C MET A 305 -0.94 12.08 -17.00
N LEU A 306 -1.43 13.21 -17.52
CA LEU A 306 -0.58 14.28 -18.04
C LEU A 306 0.18 15.09 -16.98
N LYS A 307 -0.14 14.90 -15.69
CA LYS A 307 0.67 15.44 -14.58
C LYS A 307 1.99 14.67 -14.40
N ASN A 308 2.11 13.46 -14.96
CA ASN A 308 3.36 12.69 -14.90
C ASN A 308 4.39 13.30 -15.87
N PRO A 309 5.49 13.91 -15.37
CA PRO A 309 6.49 14.57 -16.22
C PRO A 309 7.31 13.56 -17.06
N GLY A 310 7.30 12.29 -16.68
CA GLY A 310 7.99 11.20 -17.39
C GLY A 310 7.20 10.64 -18.58
N LEU A 311 5.94 11.07 -18.77
CA LEU A 311 5.07 10.55 -19.79
C LEU A 311 5.54 10.92 -21.20
N LYS A 312 5.70 9.92 -22.07
CA LYS A 312 6.17 10.10 -23.47
C LYS A 312 5.14 9.77 -24.52
N ALA A 313 4.17 8.93 -24.23
CA ALA A 313 3.06 8.58 -25.11
C ALA A 313 1.88 8.07 -24.30
N ILE A 314 0.68 8.09 -24.87
CA ILE A 314 -0.54 7.53 -24.27
C ILE A 314 -1.17 6.51 -25.22
N LEU A 315 -1.56 5.36 -24.66
CA LEU A 315 -2.42 4.38 -25.33
C LEU A 315 -3.81 4.40 -24.71
N VAL A 316 -4.81 4.72 -25.51
CA VAL A 316 -6.22 4.52 -25.21
C VAL A 316 -6.65 3.20 -25.86
N ASN A 317 -7.04 2.22 -25.05
CA ASN A 317 -7.49 0.92 -25.53
C ASN A 317 -8.88 0.60 -24.99
N ILE A 318 -9.87 0.70 -25.86
CA ILE A 318 -11.28 0.57 -25.51
C ILE A 318 -11.90 -0.64 -26.19
N PHE A 319 -12.61 -1.43 -25.41
CA PHE A 319 -13.55 -2.42 -25.92
C PHE A 319 -14.97 -2.02 -25.53
N GLY A 320 -15.71 -1.52 -26.53
CA GLY A 320 -17.08 -1.05 -26.35
C GLY A 320 -18.07 -2.19 -26.14
N GLY A 321 -18.56 -2.27 -24.92
CA GLY A 321 -19.71 -3.08 -24.54
C GLY A 321 -20.81 -2.16 -24.04
N ILE A 322 -20.98 -2.07 -22.71
CA ILE A 322 -21.89 -1.10 -22.06
C ILE A 322 -21.40 0.32 -22.35
N MET A 323 -20.08 0.56 -22.24
CA MET A 323 -19.47 1.80 -22.70
C MET A 323 -19.38 1.84 -24.21
N LYS A 324 -19.75 2.96 -24.80
CA LYS A 324 -19.75 3.15 -26.26
C LYS A 324 -18.50 3.90 -26.71
N CYS A 325 -17.97 3.52 -27.88
CA CYS A 325 -16.74 4.13 -28.42
C CYS A 325 -16.90 5.62 -28.73
N ASP A 326 -18.07 6.09 -29.12
CA ASP A 326 -18.38 7.50 -29.37
C ASP A 326 -18.28 8.35 -28.09
N VAL A 327 -18.72 7.84 -26.93
CA VAL A 327 -18.59 8.53 -25.64
C VAL A 327 -17.13 8.70 -25.24
N ILE A 328 -16.32 7.67 -25.44
CA ILE A 328 -14.87 7.76 -25.19
C ILE A 328 -14.20 8.71 -26.17
N ALA A 329 -14.55 8.64 -27.44
CA ALA A 329 -14.01 9.56 -28.46
C ALA A 329 -14.29 11.03 -28.10
N GLU A 330 -15.51 11.33 -27.63
CA GLU A 330 -15.85 12.66 -27.12
C GLU A 330 -14.97 13.05 -25.92
N GLY A 331 -14.84 12.18 -24.93
CA GLY A 331 -13.97 12.42 -23.76
C GLY A 331 -12.52 12.66 -24.14
N VAL A 332 -11.96 11.86 -25.05
CA VAL A 332 -10.60 12.02 -25.57
C VAL A 332 -10.43 13.38 -26.26
N ILE A 333 -11.40 13.77 -27.13
CA ILE A 333 -11.35 15.04 -27.85
C ILE A 333 -11.45 16.23 -26.89
N VAL A 334 -12.36 16.18 -25.95
CA VAL A 334 -12.55 17.25 -24.93
C VAL A 334 -11.29 17.38 -24.08
N ALA A 335 -10.79 16.27 -23.54
CA ALA A 335 -9.58 16.25 -22.72
C ALA A 335 -8.37 16.79 -23.47
N SER A 336 -8.12 16.32 -24.70
CA SER A 336 -6.98 16.72 -25.52
C SER A 336 -6.99 18.22 -25.83
N LYS A 337 -8.18 18.80 -26.04
CA LYS A 337 -8.33 20.25 -26.24
C LYS A 337 -8.12 21.06 -24.95
N ALA A 338 -8.61 20.52 -23.81
CA ALA A 338 -8.52 21.20 -22.54
C ALA A 338 -7.10 21.25 -21.95
N VAL A 339 -6.29 20.23 -22.20
CA VAL A 339 -4.97 20.07 -21.55
C VAL A 339 -3.79 20.32 -22.49
N SER A 340 -4.01 20.76 -23.72
CA SER A 340 -2.94 20.98 -24.73
C SER A 340 -2.03 19.77 -24.84
N LEU A 341 -2.59 18.66 -25.31
CA LEU A 341 -1.87 17.36 -25.41
C LEU A 341 -0.53 17.53 -26.13
N ASN A 342 0.55 17.27 -25.43
CA ASN A 342 1.93 17.45 -25.91
C ASN A 342 2.68 16.13 -26.14
N VAL A 343 2.00 14.99 -25.99
CA VAL A 343 2.54 13.65 -26.21
C VAL A 343 1.73 12.91 -27.28
N PRO A 344 2.35 12.00 -28.04
CA PRO A 344 1.63 11.17 -29.00
C PRO A 344 0.50 10.37 -28.37
N LEU A 345 -0.63 10.30 -29.06
CA LEU A 345 -1.82 9.57 -28.63
C LEU A 345 -2.13 8.45 -29.61
N VAL A 346 -2.04 7.22 -29.16
CA VAL A 346 -2.46 6.04 -29.90
C VAL A 346 -3.83 5.60 -29.40
N VAL A 347 -4.77 5.33 -30.28
CA VAL A 347 -6.13 4.95 -29.92
C VAL A 347 -6.55 3.69 -30.65
N ARG A 348 -6.93 2.68 -29.87
CA ARG A 348 -7.60 1.48 -30.34
C ARG A 348 -9.02 1.45 -29.76
N MET A 349 -10.01 1.38 -30.63
CA MET A 349 -11.42 1.24 -30.27
C MET A 349 -12.04 0.05 -30.99
N LYS A 350 -12.73 -0.80 -30.24
CA LYS A 350 -13.50 -1.94 -30.77
C LYS A 350 -14.86 -2.03 -30.07
N GLY A 351 -15.88 -2.52 -30.77
CA GLY A 351 -17.20 -2.82 -30.20
C GLY A 351 -18.26 -1.77 -30.53
N THR A 352 -19.15 -1.49 -29.57
CA THR A 352 -20.34 -0.65 -29.78
C THR A 352 -19.96 0.76 -30.23
N ASN A 353 -20.53 1.20 -31.38
CA ASN A 353 -20.29 2.49 -32.03
C ASN A 353 -18.82 2.72 -32.45
N GLU A 354 -18.10 1.63 -32.78
CA GLU A 354 -16.69 1.71 -33.20
C GLU A 354 -16.48 2.67 -34.38
N ASP A 355 -17.25 2.53 -35.44
CA ASP A 355 -17.11 3.36 -36.66
C ASP A 355 -17.40 4.84 -36.37
N LEU A 356 -18.41 5.12 -35.53
CA LEU A 356 -18.73 6.48 -35.13
C LEU A 356 -17.61 7.08 -34.28
N GLY A 357 -17.08 6.37 -33.29
CA GLY A 357 -15.97 6.82 -32.46
C GLY A 357 -14.70 7.09 -33.29
N LYS A 358 -14.33 6.17 -34.19
CA LYS A 358 -13.20 6.36 -35.10
C LYS A 358 -13.37 7.58 -36.00
N LYS A 359 -14.57 7.78 -36.55
CA LYS A 359 -14.90 8.95 -37.39
C LYS A 359 -14.75 10.25 -36.58
N MET A 360 -15.31 10.32 -35.36
CA MET A 360 -15.18 11.48 -34.51
C MET A 360 -13.71 11.85 -34.22
N LEU A 361 -12.87 10.85 -33.94
CA LEU A 361 -11.43 11.07 -33.70
C LEU A 361 -10.73 11.57 -34.96
N ALA A 362 -11.01 10.99 -36.15
CA ALA A 362 -10.42 11.41 -37.41
C ALA A 362 -10.81 12.83 -37.81
N GLU A 363 -12.05 13.26 -37.52
CA GLU A 363 -12.56 14.59 -37.83
C GLU A 363 -12.19 15.63 -36.73
N SER A 364 -11.62 15.22 -35.60
CA SER A 364 -11.26 16.10 -34.47
C SER A 364 -10.13 17.09 -34.75
N GLY A 365 -9.30 16.81 -35.79
CA GLY A 365 -8.08 17.58 -36.08
C GLY A 365 -6.92 17.32 -35.12
N LEU A 366 -7.03 16.35 -34.22
CA LEU A 366 -5.96 15.95 -33.29
C LEU A 366 -4.98 14.96 -33.97
N PRO A 367 -3.69 15.00 -33.63
CA PRO A 367 -2.68 14.09 -34.17
C PRO A 367 -2.77 12.72 -33.48
N ILE A 368 -3.84 11.96 -33.82
CA ILE A 368 -4.13 10.65 -33.25
C ILE A 368 -3.63 9.55 -34.16
N ILE A 369 -2.92 8.58 -33.60
CA ILE A 369 -2.50 7.36 -34.29
C ILE A 369 -3.58 6.30 -34.04
N ALA A 370 -4.34 5.94 -35.08
CA ALA A 370 -5.35 4.89 -34.96
C ALA A 370 -4.71 3.51 -35.06
N ALA A 371 -5.17 2.56 -34.25
CA ALA A 371 -4.75 1.16 -34.30
C ALA A 371 -5.97 0.23 -34.34
N ASP A 372 -5.88 -0.87 -35.06
CA ASP A 372 -6.98 -1.83 -35.18
C ASP A 372 -6.82 -3.04 -34.29
N THR A 373 -5.62 -3.52 -34.10
CA THR A 373 -5.33 -4.66 -33.20
C THR A 373 -4.60 -4.20 -31.95
N MET A 374 -4.55 -5.06 -30.94
CA MET A 374 -3.82 -4.80 -29.71
C MET A 374 -2.31 -4.76 -29.95
N GLU A 375 -1.83 -5.62 -30.86
CA GLU A 375 -0.44 -5.64 -31.30
C GLU A 375 -0.05 -4.33 -32.00
N ASP A 376 -0.85 -3.87 -32.95
CA ASP A 376 -0.60 -2.61 -33.68
C ASP A 376 -0.57 -1.42 -32.72
N ALA A 377 -1.51 -1.41 -31.74
CA ALA A 377 -1.59 -0.36 -30.74
C ALA A 377 -0.33 -0.31 -29.85
N ALA A 378 0.12 -1.48 -29.37
CA ALA A 378 1.32 -1.57 -28.54
C ALA A 378 2.59 -1.21 -29.33
N ARG A 379 2.76 -1.71 -30.55
CA ARG A 379 3.90 -1.34 -31.42
C ARG A 379 3.94 0.16 -31.69
N SER A 380 2.78 0.73 -32.02
CA SER A 380 2.68 2.16 -32.33
C SER A 380 2.99 3.04 -31.13
N VAL A 381 2.46 2.72 -29.96
CA VAL A 381 2.72 3.53 -28.76
C VAL A 381 4.16 3.41 -28.28
N VAL A 382 4.76 2.23 -28.38
CA VAL A 382 6.19 2.03 -28.02
C VAL A 382 7.09 2.80 -28.99
N ALA A 383 6.81 2.75 -30.30
CA ALA A 383 7.56 3.52 -31.29
C ALA A 383 7.40 5.04 -31.05
N ALA A 384 6.18 5.50 -30.80
CA ALA A 384 5.90 6.91 -30.51
C ALA A 384 6.60 7.39 -29.22
N ALA A 385 6.63 6.58 -28.16
CA ALA A 385 7.35 6.88 -26.92
C ALA A 385 8.88 6.95 -27.11
N ALA A 386 9.40 6.21 -28.09
CA ALA A 386 10.83 6.24 -28.49
C ALA A 386 11.17 7.38 -29.47
N GLY A 387 10.20 8.22 -29.86
CA GLY A 387 10.39 9.32 -30.81
C GLY A 387 10.58 8.86 -32.28
N LYS A 388 10.01 7.70 -32.62
CA LYS A 388 10.10 7.09 -33.95
C LYS A 388 8.80 7.19 -34.73
#